data_ef35e83d6f2f8fa1337518d50735acd0
#
_entry.id   ef35e83d6f2f8fa1337518d50735acd0
#
_cell.length_a   1.000
_cell.length_b   1.000
_cell.length_c   1.000
_cell.angle_alpha   90.00
_cell.angle_beta   90.00
_cell.angle_gamma   90.00
#
_symmetry.space_group_name_H-M   'P 1'
#
loop_
_entity.id
_entity.type
_entity.pdbx_description
1 polymer ?
#
loop_
_entity_poly.entity_id
_entity_poly.type
_entity_poly.pdbx_seq_one_letter_code
_entity_poly.pdbx_strand_id
1 'polypeptide(L)'
;MSKNNSIVLSEKQIYEVKSLASKARQVFGVYPNVPIGNDIKLLLEKNGILLCEYPFPDTNGTHTYGNITWFKVDNDTITFIGLNTSSFYDEQIFAIAHEIYHYTTQTGKAYTPDMEYEDKLIEKQADRFAAELLLPPEALRTAVMETIGSADMRDVSEAKLLRFVARIQCDWWLPFQAIINRLYEEGFIDISQYDRLYEIDCRNEDGIYRRLLKNVDSEISELLNKKTKTIGVSNKVVETIISNYEDGLIDDHEFVKTVGMFDKKPEDFGFCMEAEIDDDLMDFFESEDD
;
A
#
# COMPACT_ATOMS: atom_id res chain seq x y z
N MET A 1 -19.76 -3.53 -23.78
CA MET A 1 -18.47 -3.53 -23.09
C MET A 1 -17.79 -4.87 -23.33
N SER A 2 -16.63 -4.84 -23.96
CA SER A 2 -15.84 -6.01 -24.38
C SER A 2 -15.50 -6.85 -23.13
N LYS A 3 -15.75 -8.18 -23.20
CA LYS A 3 -15.19 -9.11 -22.22
C LYS A 3 -13.67 -8.97 -22.30
N ASN A 4 -13.09 -8.22 -21.37
CA ASN A 4 -11.65 -8.13 -21.22
C ASN A 4 -11.12 -9.56 -21.11
N ASN A 5 -10.11 -9.89 -21.89
CA ASN A 5 -9.26 -11.06 -21.73
C ASN A 5 -8.57 -10.94 -20.36
N SER A 6 -9.28 -11.28 -19.30
CA SER A 6 -8.69 -11.31 -17.96
C SER A 6 -7.63 -12.41 -17.93
N ILE A 7 -6.38 -12.02 -17.69
CA ILE A 7 -5.29 -12.97 -17.53
C ILE A 7 -5.62 -13.88 -16.34
N VAL A 8 -5.63 -15.18 -16.60
CA VAL A 8 -5.85 -16.21 -15.59
C VAL A 8 -4.52 -16.89 -15.30
N LEU A 9 -4.14 -16.94 -14.03
CA LEU A 9 -2.94 -17.63 -13.59
C LEU A 9 -3.14 -19.15 -13.70
N SER A 10 -2.14 -19.87 -14.20
CA SER A 10 -2.11 -21.33 -14.17
C SER A 10 -1.94 -21.85 -12.73
N GLU A 11 -2.32 -23.11 -12.48
CA GLU A 11 -2.12 -23.73 -11.16
C GLU A 11 -0.67 -23.67 -10.68
N LYS A 12 0.29 -23.84 -11.60
CA LYS A 12 1.73 -23.71 -11.32
C LYS A 12 2.08 -22.31 -10.82
N GLN A 13 1.61 -21.27 -11.52
CA GLN A 13 1.87 -19.88 -11.12
C GLN A 13 1.21 -19.54 -9.78
N ILE A 14 -0.01 -20.03 -9.54
CA ILE A 14 -0.68 -19.87 -8.24
C ILE A 14 0.14 -20.50 -7.13
N TYR A 15 0.64 -21.72 -7.33
CA TYR A 15 1.49 -22.41 -6.36
C TYR A 15 2.80 -21.67 -6.08
N GLU A 16 3.47 -21.16 -7.15
CA GLU A 16 4.69 -20.40 -7.05
C GLU A 16 4.48 -19.10 -6.25
N VAL A 17 3.40 -18.37 -6.54
CA VAL A 17 3.03 -17.14 -5.83
C VAL A 17 2.73 -17.41 -4.35
N LYS A 18 1.94 -18.46 -4.03
CA LYS A 18 1.66 -18.87 -2.65
C LYS A 18 2.95 -19.22 -1.88
N SER A 19 3.83 -19.97 -2.52
CA SER A 19 5.13 -20.33 -1.94
C SER A 19 6.00 -19.09 -1.68
N LEU A 20 6.03 -18.15 -2.64
CA LEU A 20 6.78 -16.92 -2.53
C LEU A 20 6.25 -16.03 -1.40
N ALA A 21 4.93 -15.86 -1.29
CA ALA A 21 4.30 -15.09 -0.21
C ALA A 21 4.61 -15.68 1.18
N SER A 22 4.56 -17.02 1.30
CA SER A 22 4.93 -17.70 2.55
C SER A 22 6.40 -17.47 2.92
N LYS A 23 7.31 -17.54 1.93
CA LYS A 23 8.74 -17.24 2.14
C LYS A 23 8.97 -15.77 2.52
N ALA A 24 8.26 -14.85 1.84
CA ALA A 24 8.35 -13.43 2.15
C ALA A 24 7.94 -13.16 3.61
N ARG A 25 6.84 -13.75 4.09
CA ARG A 25 6.46 -13.64 5.52
C ARG A 25 7.59 -14.11 6.46
N GLN A 26 8.26 -15.20 6.13
CA GLN A 26 9.40 -15.69 6.94
C GLN A 26 10.58 -14.71 6.92
N VAL A 27 10.95 -14.21 5.74
CA VAL A 27 12.05 -13.22 5.59
C VAL A 27 11.73 -11.94 6.35
N PHE A 28 10.50 -11.45 6.28
CA PHE A 28 10.05 -10.27 7.00
C PHE A 28 9.79 -10.53 8.51
N GLY A 29 9.99 -11.76 8.99
CA GLY A 29 9.83 -12.11 10.40
C GLY A 29 8.37 -12.12 10.88
N VAL A 30 7.42 -12.37 9.96
CA VAL A 30 5.98 -12.42 10.25
C VAL A 30 5.54 -13.86 10.47
N TYR A 31 4.83 -14.12 11.55
CA TYR A 31 4.23 -15.45 11.80
C TYR A 31 3.19 -15.79 10.73
N PRO A 32 3.03 -17.10 10.37
CA PRO A 32 2.19 -17.53 9.25
C PRO A 32 0.74 -17.02 9.29
N ASN A 33 0.10 -17.03 10.45
CA ASN A 33 -1.33 -16.74 10.60
C ASN A 33 -1.60 -15.47 11.44
N VAL A 34 -0.69 -14.50 11.42
CA VAL A 34 -0.84 -13.22 12.13
C VAL A 34 -1.07 -12.10 11.11
N PRO A 35 -2.07 -11.24 11.27
CA PRO A 35 -2.26 -10.08 10.42
C PRO A 35 -1.01 -9.19 10.39
N ILE A 36 -0.68 -8.66 9.22
CA ILE A 36 0.39 -7.67 9.07
C ILE A 36 -0.16 -6.25 9.33
N GLY A 37 -1.27 -5.91 8.69
CA GLY A 37 -1.93 -4.62 8.87
C GLY A 37 -0.97 -3.43 8.76
N ASN A 38 -1.02 -2.55 9.74
CA ASN A 38 -0.20 -1.34 9.79
C ASN A 38 1.31 -1.62 9.98
N ASP A 39 1.67 -2.78 10.50
CA ASP A 39 3.08 -3.13 10.73
C ASP A 39 3.88 -3.28 9.43
N ILE A 40 3.20 -3.33 8.27
CA ILE A 40 3.86 -3.47 6.96
C ILE A 40 4.91 -2.38 6.71
N LYS A 41 4.65 -1.15 7.14
CA LYS A 41 5.60 -0.03 7.00
C LYS A 41 6.87 -0.27 7.84
N LEU A 42 6.72 -0.73 9.07
CA LEU A 42 7.84 -1.09 9.93
C LEU A 42 8.63 -2.28 9.38
N LEU A 43 7.94 -3.24 8.74
CA LEU A 43 8.60 -4.37 8.09
C LEU A 43 9.47 -3.93 6.91
N LEU A 44 9.05 -2.93 6.13
CA LEU A 44 9.87 -2.34 5.07
C LEU A 44 11.17 -1.75 5.66
N GLU A 45 11.05 -0.90 6.67
CA GLU A 45 12.20 -0.26 7.33
C GLU A 45 13.22 -1.28 7.86
N LYS A 46 12.75 -2.31 8.56
CA LYS A 46 13.59 -3.39 9.10
C LYS A 46 14.34 -4.17 8.01
N ASN A 47 13.79 -4.21 6.80
CA ASN A 47 14.40 -4.89 5.65
C ASN A 47 15.15 -3.92 4.71
N GLY A 48 15.38 -2.67 5.13
CA GLY A 48 16.15 -1.69 4.37
C GLY A 48 15.44 -1.15 3.13
N ILE A 49 14.11 -1.31 3.07
CA ILE A 49 13.27 -0.77 2.00
C ILE A 49 12.76 0.59 2.47
N LEU A 50 13.07 1.64 1.73
CA LEU A 50 12.67 3.01 2.06
C LEU A 50 11.29 3.29 1.49
N LEU A 51 10.42 3.91 2.30
CA LEU A 51 9.06 4.29 1.89
C LEU A 51 8.99 5.81 1.72
N CYS A 52 8.45 6.24 0.57
CA CYS A 52 8.07 7.62 0.31
C CYS A 52 6.55 7.70 0.15
N GLU A 53 5.89 8.44 1.00
CA GLU A 53 4.45 8.66 1.02
C GLU A 53 4.12 10.00 0.38
N TYR A 54 3.28 10.03 -0.65
CA TYR A 54 2.89 11.25 -1.32
C TYR A 54 1.50 11.11 -1.97
N PRO A 55 0.65 12.16 -1.95
CA PRO A 55 -0.65 12.15 -2.63
C PRO A 55 -0.47 12.37 -4.14
N PHE A 56 -0.18 11.30 -4.89
CA PHE A 56 -0.02 11.40 -6.34
C PHE A 56 -1.31 11.87 -7.01
N PRO A 57 -1.22 12.81 -7.96
CA PRO A 57 -2.36 13.19 -8.77
C PRO A 57 -2.69 12.08 -9.77
N ASP A 58 -3.97 11.92 -10.08
CA ASP A 58 -4.38 11.08 -11.19
C ASP A 58 -3.89 11.68 -12.51
N THR A 59 -3.13 10.93 -13.29
CA THR A 59 -2.61 11.36 -14.57
C THR A 59 -3.27 10.60 -15.71
N ASN A 60 -3.84 11.32 -16.69
CA ASN A 60 -4.48 10.73 -17.87
C ASN A 60 -5.57 9.68 -17.56
N GLY A 61 -6.28 9.82 -16.42
CA GLY A 61 -7.32 8.89 -16.00
C GLY A 61 -6.77 7.55 -15.45
N THR A 62 -5.46 7.46 -15.23
CA THR A 62 -4.82 6.31 -14.59
C THR A 62 -4.49 6.64 -13.14
N HIS A 63 -4.96 5.80 -12.23
CA HIS A 63 -4.64 5.88 -10.81
C HIS A 63 -3.46 4.95 -10.52
N THR A 64 -2.36 5.50 -9.99
CA THR A 64 -1.21 4.73 -9.54
C THR A 64 -1.29 4.57 -8.03
N TYR A 65 -1.26 3.35 -7.54
CA TYR A 65 -1.32 3.05 -6.10
C TYR A 65 0.06 3.09 -5.44
N GLY A 66 1.08 2.61 -6.13
CA GLY A 66 2.47 2.60 -5.67
C GLY A 66 3.43 2.35 -6.83
N ASN A 67 4.70 2.42 -6.55
CA ASN A 67 5.76 2.01 -7.45
C ASN A 67 7.02 1.68 -6.67
N ILE A 68 7.84 0.77 -7.20
CA ILE A 68 9.15 0.45 -6.64
C ILE A 68 10.26 0.91 -7.58
N THR A 69 11.36 1.39 -7.00
CA THR A 69 12.53 1.86 -7.74
C THR A 69 13.80 1.45 -7.02
N TRP A 70 14.82 1.11 -7.80
CA TRP A 70 16.14 0.75 -7.30
C TRP A 70 17.18 1.76 -7.78
N PHE A 71 18.01 2.23 -6.87
CA PHE A 71 19.15 3.08 -7.15
C PHE A 71 20.43 2.35 -6.79
N LYS A 72 21.38 2.31 -7.71
CA LYS A 72 22.73 1.80 -7.44
C LYS A 72 23.60 2.95 -6.98
N VAL A 73 24.18 2.79 -5.78
CA VAL A 73 25.13 3.72 -5.21
C VAL A 73 26.38 2.90 -4.86
N ASP A 74 27.43 3.09 -5.64
CA ASP A 74 28.66 2.29 -5.58
C ASP A 74 28.39 0.78 -5.72
N ASN A 75 28.57 -0.01 -4.66
CA ASN A 75 28.31 -1.45 -4.61
C ASN A 75 26.97 -1.81 -3.98
N ASP A 76 26.22 -0.83 -3.47
CA ASP A 76 24.96 -1.04 -2.78
C ASP A 76 23.78 -0.73 -3.70
N THR A 77 22.65 -1.36 -3.40
CA THR A 77 21.35 -1.06 -4.05
C THR A 77 20.39 -0.54 -3.01
N ILE A 78 19.96 0.68 -3.19
CA ILE A 78 18.93 1.30 -2.35
C ILE A 78 17.58 1.09 -3.02
N THR A 79 16.62 0.57 -2.26
CA THR A 79 15.26 0.30 -2.74
C THR A 79 14.29 1.30 -2.16
N PHE A 80 13.50 1.94 -3.01
CA PHE A 80 12.42 2.85 -2.63
C PHE A 80 11.07 2.32 -3.10
N ILE A 81 10.06 2.41 -2.23
CA ILE A 81 8.66 2.28 -2.60
C ILE A 81 8.02 3.67 -2.47
N GLY A 82 7.49 4.17 -3.58
CA GLY A 82 6.60 5.33 -3.62
C GLY A 82 5.16 4.88 -3.39
N LEU A 83 4.48 5.44 -2.39
CA LEU A 83 3.12 5.09 -2.02
C LEU A 83 2.16 6.26 -2.28
N ASN A 84 1.08 6.01 -3.03
CA ASN A 84 0.04 7.01 -3.26
C ASN A 84 -0.92 7.11 -2.08
N THR A 85 -0.79 8.17 -1.30
CA THR A 85 -1.63 8.43 -0.14
C THR A 85 -2.99 9.07 -0.48
N SER A 86 -3.28 9.33 -1.77
CA SER A 86 -4.62 9.69 -2.26
C SER A 86 -5.56 8.49 -2.38
N SER A 87 -5.05 7.25 -2.29
CA SER A 87 -5.82 6.01 -2.20
C SER A 87 -6.39 5.81 -0.80
N PHE A 88 -7.39 4.94 -0.65
CA PHE A 88 -7.88 4.53 0.67
C PHE A 88 -6.83 3.71 1.42
N TYR A 89 -6.87 3.73 2.74
CA TYR A 89 -5.79 3.17 3.55
C TYR A 89 -5.59 1.67 3.39
N ASP A 90 -6.67 0.90 3.23
CA ASP A 90 -6.58 -0.53 2.90
C ASP A 90 -5.93 -0.78 1.52
N GLU A 91 -6.19 0.10 0.54
CA GLU A 91 -5.54 0.07 -0.77
C GLU A 91 -4.06 0.42 -0.68
N GLN A 92 -3.70 1.36 0.23
CA GLN A 92 -2.29 1.69 0.50
C GLN A 92 -1.53 0.49 1.07
N ILE A 93 -2.11 -0.22 2.03
CA ILE A 93 -1.53 -1.46 2.60
C ILE A 93 -1.37 -2.52 1.52
N PHE A 94 -2.39 -2.69 0.67
CA PHE A 94 -2.34 -3.63 -0.44
C PHE A 94 -1.29 -3.26 -1.48
N ALA A 95 -1.15 -1.98 -1.80
CA ALA A 95 -0.12 -1.47 -2.71
C ALA A 95 1.30 -1.77 -2.20
N ILE A 96 1.58 -1.54 -0.92
CA ILE A 96 2.87 -1.91 -0.34
C ILE A 96 3.13 -3.41 -0.49
N ALA A 97 2.13 -4.25 -0.20
CA ALA A 97 2.25 -5.71 -0.35
C ALA A 97 2.49 -6.12 -1.81
N HIS A 98 1.90 -5.42 -2.76
CA HIS A 98 2.13 -5.58 -4.21
C HIS A 98 3.59 -5.24 -4.57
N GLU A 99 4.12 -4.13 -4.09
CA GLU A 99 5.50 -3.72 -4.35
C GLU A 99 6.52 -4.68 -3.70
N ILE A 100 6.18 -5.34 -2.60
CA ILE A 100 7.01 -6.40 -2.01
C ILE A 100 7.18 -7.59 -2.98
N TYR A 101 6.19 -7.90 -3.84
CA TYR A 101 6.35 -8.89 -4.89
C TYR A 101 7.47 -8.48 -5.85
N HIS A 102 7.42 -7.26 -6.36
CA HIS A 102 8.44 -6.73 -7.27
C HIS A 102 9.81 -6.68 -6.60
N TYR A 103 9.89 -6.31 -5.32
CA TYR A 103 11.12 -6.40 -4.54
C TYR A 103 11.69 -7.82 -4.49
N THR A 104 10.83 -8.79 -4.20
CA THR A 104 11.24 -10.19 -4.01
C THR A 104 11.66 -10.87 -5.31
N THR A 105 11.03 -10.51 -6.42
CA THR A 105 11.26 -11.08 -7.76
C THR A 105 12.23 -10.26 -8.61
N GLN A 106 12.62 -9.06 -8.14
CA GLN A 106 13.41 -8.09 -8.89
C GLN A 106 12.76 -7.75 -10.25
N THR A 107 11.42 -7.72 -10.26
CA THR A 107 10.61 -7.30 -11.40
C THR A 107 9.96 -5.95 -11.08
N GLY A 108 9.41 -5.30 -12.08
CA GLY A 108 8.64 -4.06 -11.89
C GLY A 108 8.94 -3.06 -12.99
N LYS A 109 7.87 -2.56 -13.57
CA LYS A 109 7.87 -1.42 -14.50
C LYS A 109 6.65 -0.58 -14.12
N ALA A 110 6.74 0.73 -14.34
CA ALA A 110 5.57 1.58 -14.20
C ALA A 110 4.42 1.06 -15.08
N TYR A 111 3.24 0.90 -14.50
CA TYR A 111 2.05 0.47 -15.25
C TYR A 111 1.75 1.46 -16.38
N THR A 112 1.58 0.94 -17.59
CA THR A 112 1.11 1.70 -18.76
C THR A 112 -0.01 0.95 -19.46
N PRO A 113 -0.96 1.64 -20.13
CA PRO A 113 -2.05 0.99 -20.86
C PRO A 113 -1.57 0.03 -21.96
N ASP A 114 -0.39 0.28 -22.50
CA ASP A 114 0.22 -0.46 -23.61
C ASP A 114 1.18 -1.57 -23.14
N MET A 115 1.10 -2.00 -21.87
CA MET A 115 1.92 -3.10 -21.35
C MET A 115 1.75 -4.37 -22.16
N GLU A 116 2.87 -5.06 -22.39
CA GLU A 116 2.89 -6.37 -23.02
C GLU A 116 2.20 -7.43 -22.14
N TYR A 117 1.84 -8.56 -22.73
CA TYR A 117 1.15 -9.65 -22.00
C TYR A 117 1.96 -10.13 -20.78
N GLU A 118 3.28 -10.24 -20.93
CA GLU A 118 4.18 -10.69 -19.85
C GLU A 118 4.17 -9.72 -18.68
N ASP A 119 4.20 -8.41 -18.93
CA ASP A 119 4.13 -7.40 -17.88
C ASP A 119 2.78 -7.46 -17.14
N LYS A 120 1.67 -7.61 -17.88
CA LYS A 120 0.33 -7.79 -17.28
C LYS A 120 0.22 -9.07 -16.45
N LEU A 121 0.92 -10.12 -16.86
CA LEU A 121 0.98 -11.37 -16.10
C LEU A 121 1.74 -11.18 -14.78
N ILE A 122 2.85 -10.44 -14.80
CA ILE A 122 3.64 -10.08 -13.61
C ILE A 122 2.77 -9.28 -12.64
N GLU A 123 2.04 -8.26 -13.11
CA GLU A 123 1.12 -7.47 -12.29
C GLU A 123 0.03 -8.34 -11.65
N LYS A 124 -0.54 -9.30 -12.43
CA LYS A 124 -1.52 -10.23 -11.90
C LYS A 124 -0.96 -11.16 -10.84
N GLN A 125 0.32 -11.56 -10.97
CA GLN A 125 1.02 -12.33 -9.94
C GLN A 125 1.31 -11.47 -8.70
N ALA A 126 1.64 -10.19 -8.87
CA ALA A 126 1.86 -9.25 -7.77
C ALA A 126 0.58 -9.00 -6.97
N ASP A 127 -0.57 -8.81 -7.65
CA ASP A 127 -1.88 -8.72 -6.98
C ASP A 127 -2.19 -9.97 -6.18
N ARG A 128 -1.97 -11.15 -6.78
CA ARG A 128 -2.19 -12.42 -6.10
C ARG A 128 -1.26 -12.59 -4.91
N PHE A 129 0.01 -12.23 -5.06
CA PHE A 129 1.00 -12.27 -3.99
C PHE A 129 0.61 -11.35 -2.83
N ALA A 130 0.20 -10.12 -3.12
CA ALA A 130 -0.25 -9.17 -2.10
C ALA A 130 -1.40 -9.74 -1.26
N ALA A 131 -2.38 -10.34 -1.92
CA ALA A 131 -3.51 -10.97 -1.25
C ALA A 131 -3.08 -12.17 -0.39
N GLU A 132 -2.15 -13.01 -0.87
CA GLU A 132 -1.59 -14.15 -0.12
C GLU A 132 -0.67 -13.72 1.04
N LEU A 133 0.11 -12.66 0.83
CA LEU A 133 0.99 -12.10 1.87
C LEU A 133 0.18 -11.55 3.03
N LEU A 134 -0.86 -10.76 2.72
CA LEU A 134 -1.72 -10.13 3.74
C LEU A 134 -2.67 -11.11 4.39
N LEU A 135 -3.29 -12.03 3.64
CA LEU A 135 -4.23 -13.03 4.15
C LEU A 135 -3.85 -14.44 3.65
N PRO A 136 -3.00 -15.17 4.39
CA PRO A 136 -2.60 -16.53 4.03
C PRO A 136 -3.79 -17.48 3.88
N PRO A 137 -3.71 -18.49 2.98
CA PRO A 137 -4.82 -19.44 2.73
C PRO A 137 -5.30 -20.16 3.98
N GLU A 138 -4.37 -20.57 4.83
CA GLU A 138 -4.70 -21.29 6.07
C GLU A 138 -5.43 -20.39 7.09
N ALA A 139 -5.03 -19.11 7.16
CA ALA A 139 -5.71 -18.12 8.01
C ALA A 139 -7.15 -17.88 7.53
N LEU A 140 -7.33 -17.69 6.20
CA LEU A 140 -8.66 -17.53 5.62
C LEU A 140 -9.53 -18.78 5.85
N ARG A 141 -8.99 -19.98 5.63
CA ARG A 141 -9.69 -21.25 5.86
C ARG A 141 -10.12 -21.37 7.32
N THR A 142 -9.23 -21.08 8.25
CA THR A 142 -9.52 -21.10 9.68
C THR A 142 -10.66 -20.15 10.02
N ALA A 143 -10.59 -18.89 9.56
CA ALA A 143 -11.64 -17.90 9.79
C ALA A 143 -13.01 -18.33 9.22
N VAL A 144 -13.02 -18.93 8.02
CA VAL A 144 -14.24 -19.49 7.40
C VAL A 144 -14.81 -20.61 8.27
N MET A 145 -13.98 -21.57 8.68
CA MET A 145 -14.43 -22.70 9.50
C MET A 145 -14.97 -22.26 10.86
N GLU A 146 -14.30 -21.32 11.52
CA GLU A 146 -14.72 -20.79 12.83
C GLU A 146 -16.04 -20.01 12.76
N THR A 147 -16.24 -19.22 11.69
CA THR A 147 -17.42 -18.34 11.58
C THR A 147 -18.63 -19.02 10.94
N ILE A 148 -18.39 -19.86 9.95
CA ILE A 148 -19.44 -20.48 9.12
C ILE A 148 -19.72 -21.92 9.57
N GLY A 149 -18.68 -22.63 10.04
CA GLY A 149 -18.75 -24.06 10.40
C GLY A 149 -18.62 -25.00 9.21
N SER A 150 -18.35 -24.47 8.01
CA SER A 150 -18.19 -25.23 6.77
C SER A 150 -17.22 -24.52 5.84
N ALA A 151 -16.45 -25.26 5.08
CA ALA A 151 -15.62 -24.74 3.99
C ALA A 151 -16.43 -24.39 2.73
N ASP A 152 -17.71 -24.74 2.67
CA ASP A 152 -18.62 -24.39 1.58
C ASP A 152 -19.58 -23.28 2.03
N MET A 153 -19.48 -22.13 1.40
CA MET A 153 -20.27 -20.95 1.71
C MET A 153 -21.35 -20.67 0.66
N ARG A 154 -21.58 -21.56 -0.32
CA ARG A 154 -22.55 -21.35 -1.41
C ARG A 154 -23.98 -21.18 -0.93
N ASP A 155 -24.37 -21.86 0.13
CA ASP A 155 -25.70 -21.75 0.73
C ASP A 155 -25.81 -20.67 1.84
N VAL A 156 -24.70 -19.92 2.07
CA VAL A 156 -24.70 -18.86 3.07
C VAL A 156 -25.39 -17.61 2.55
N SER A 157 -26.28 -17.02 3.35
CA SER A 157 -26.97 -15.80 2.97
C SER A 157 -26.01 -14.63 2.76
N GLU A 158 -26.30 -13.76 1.80
CA GLU A 158 -25.49 -12.58 1.47
C GLU A 158 -25.19 -11.71 2.71
N ALA A 159 -26.19 -11.48 3.56
CA ALA A 159 -26.00 -10.71 4.79
C ALA A 159 -24.98 -11.36 5.76
N LYS A 160 -24.89 -12.70 5.79
CA LYS A 160 -23.90 -13.41 6.59
C LYS A 160 -22.51 -13.36 5.93
N LEU A 161 -22.46 -13.45 4.59
CA LEU A 161 -21.23 -13.29 3.82
C LEU A 161 -20.63 -11.89 4.02
N LEU A 162 -21.45 -10.83 3.88
CA LEU A 162 -21.00 -9.45 4.06
C LEU A 162 -20.48 -9.19 5.48
N ARG A 163 -21.12 -9.74 6.51
CA ARG A 163 -20.59 -9.64 7.88
C ARG A 163 -19.27 -10.38 8.06
N PHE A 164 -19.12 -11.54 7.42
CA PHE A 164 -17.85 -12.25 7.40
C PHE A 164 -16.75 -11.42 6.73
N VAL A 165 -17.02 -10.89 5.52
CA VAL A 165 -16.08 -10.04 4.79
C VAL A 165 -15.70 -8.79 5.60
N ALA A 166 -16.66 -8.15 6.25
CA ALA A 166 -16.40 -6.99 7.10
C ALA A 166 -15.46 -7.33 8.27
N ARG A 167 -15.63 -8.50 8.90
CA ARG A 167 -14.71 -8.96 9.95
C ARG A 167 -13.30 -9.21 9.39
N ILE A 168 -13.18 -9.95 8.29
CA ILE A 168 -11.89 -10.20 7.64
C ILE A 168 -11.21 -8.88 7.26
N GLN A 169 -11.95 -7.90 6.75
CA GLN A 169 -11.38 -6.58 6.41
C GLN A 169 -10.83 -5.86 7.64
N CYS A 170 -11.57 -5.86 8.76
CA CYS A 170 -11.08 -5.25 9.99
C CYS A 170 -9.86 -5.97 10.57
N ASP A 171 -9.87 -7.31 10.54
CA ASP A 171 -8.80 -8.12 11.15
C ASP A 171 -7.51 -8.12 10.31
N TRP A 172 -7.64 -8.13 8.98
CA TRP A 172 -6.53 -8.36 8.05
C TRP A 172 -6.17 -7.16 7.15
N TRP A 173 -6.97 -6.11 7.16
CA TRP A 173 -6.76 -4.84 6.47
C TRP A 173 -6.65 -4.94 4.94
N LEU A 174 -7.32 -5.92 4.33
CA LEU A 174 -7.39 -6.06 2.87
C LEU A 174 -8.53 -5.20 2.29
N PRO A 175 -8.38 -4.71 1.05
CA PRO A 175 -9.49 -4.15 0.31
C PRO A 175 -10.64 -5.15 0.13
N PHE A 176 -11.88 -4.66 0.14
CA PHE A 176 -13.08 -5.47 -0.01
C PHE A 176 -13.01 -6.44 -1.20
N GLN A 177 -12.67 -5.92 -2.40
CA GLN A 177 -12.57 -6.73 -3.61
C GLN A 177 -11.48 -7.80 -3.52
N ALA A 178 -10.39 -7.51 -2.84
CA ALA A 178 -9.32 -8.50 -2.62
C ALA A 178 -9.82 -9.69 -1.78
N ILE A 179 -10.64 -9.43 -0.76
CA ILE A 179 -11.25 -10.49 0.06
C ILE A 179 -12.24 -11.32 -0.77
N ILE A 180 -13.08 -10.69 -1.59
CA ILE A 180 -14.02 -11.39 -2.47
C ILE A 180 -13.28 -12.26 -3.47
N ASN A 181 -12.20 -11.76 -4.08
CA ASN A 181 -11.33 -12.53 -4.95
C ASN A 181 -10.77 -13.76 -4.23
N ARG A 182 -10.26 -13.59 -3.01
CA ARG A 182 -9.71 -14.70 -2.20
C ARG A 182 -10.74 -15.78 -1.89
N LEU A 183 -11.97 -15.37 -1.53
CA LEU A 183 -13.05 -16.33 -1.26
C LEU A 183 -13.41 -17.17 -2.49
N TYR A 184 -13.47 -16.53 -3.66
CA TYR A 184 -13.74 -17.21 -4.93
C TYR A 184 -12.59 -18.11 -5.36
N GLU A 185 -11.36 -17.63 -5.31
CA GLU A 185 -10.15 -18.34 -5.71
C GLU A 185 -9.84 -19.56 -4.85
N GLU A 186 -10.19 -19.53 -3.56
CA GLU A 186 -10.08 -20.66 -2.64
C GLU A 186 -11.33 -21.58 -2.68
N GLY A 187 -12.32 -21.28 -3.51
CA GLY A 187 -13.49 -22.10 -3.76
C GLY A 187 -14.55 -22.08 -2.63
N PHE A 188 -14.52 -21.08 -1.74
CA PHE A 188 -15.51 -20.94 -0.67
C PHE A 188 -16.86 -20.43 -1.18
N ILE A 189 -16.86 -19.59 -2.23
CA ILE A 189 -18.04 -19.04 -2.89
C ILE A 189 -18.07 -19.42 -4.37
N ASP A 190 -19.26 -19.44 -4.98
CA ASP A 190 -19.42 -19.66 -6.40
C ASP A 190 -19.35 -18.37 -7.23
N ILE A 191 -19.34 -18.51 -8.56
CA ILE A 191 -19.28 -17.35 -9.48
C ILE A 191 -20.46 -16.42 -9.34
N SER A 192 -21.66 -16.94 -9.04
CA SER A 192 -22.87 -16.13 -8.88
C SER A 192 -22.81 -15.26 -7.63
N GLN A 193 -22.26 -15.80 -6.54
CA GLN A 193 -21.99 -15.04 -5.31
C GLN A 193 -20.88 -14.02 -5.53
N TYR A 194 -19.80 -14.44 -6.21
CA TYR A 194 -18.69 -13.56 -6.58
C TYR A 194 -19.17 -12.33 -7.34
N ASP A 195 -19.94 -12.53 -8.43
CA ASP A 195 -20.41 -11.43 -9.27
C ASP A 195 -21.28 -10.44 -8.47
N ARG A 196 -22.22 -10.95 -7.65
CA ARG A 196 -23.08 -10.09 -6.81
C ARG A 196 -22.28 -9.32 -5.75
N LEU A 197 -21.35 -9.98 -5.08
CA LEU A 197 -20.55 -9.33 -4.03
C LEU A 197 -19.58 -8.31 -4.61
N TYR A 198 -18.99 -8.62 -5.77
CA TYR A 198 -18.00 -7.74 -6.41
C TYR A 198 -18.59 -6.40 -6.88
N GLU A 199 -19.89 -6.38 -7.23
CA GLU A 199 -20.63 -5.17 -7.65
C GLU A 199 -21.02 -4.25 -6.47
N ILE A 200 -20.81 -4.68 -5.24
CA ILE A 200 -21.17 -3.86 -4.07
C ILE A 200 -20.21 -2.67 -3.95
N ASP A 201 -20.79 -1.46 -3.94
CA ASP A 201 -20.06 -0.25 -3.59
C ASP A 201 -19.74 -0.22 -2.08
N CYS A 202 -18.56 -0.77 -1.76
CA CYS A 202 -18.08 -0.88 -0.38
C CYS A 202 -17.72 0.49 0.25
N ARG A 203 -17.57 1.54 -0.57
CA ARG A 203 -17.23 2.90 -0.13
C ARG A 203 -18.46 3.79 0.14
N ASN A 204 -19.62 3.37 -0.31
CA ASN A 204 -20.86 4.11 -0.05
C ASN A 204 -21.16 4.19 1.45
N GLU A 205 -21.07 5.39 2.04
CA GLU A 205 -21.24 5.62 3.48
C GLU A 205 -22.62 5.22 3.99
N ASP A 206 -23.67 5.37 3.16
CA ASP A 206 -25.04 4.97 3.46
C ASP A 206 -25.33 3.51 3.10
N GLY A 207 -24.35 2.83 2.50
CA GLY A 207 -24.45 1.45 2.05
C GLY A 207 -24.54 0.45 3.21
N ILE A 208 -25.19 -0.69 2.93
CA ILE A 208 -25.32 -1.76 3.93
C ILE A 208 -23.95 -2.27 4.38
N TYR A 209 -22.98 -2.42 3.47
CA TYR A 209 -21.65 -2.91 3.79
C TYR A 209 -20.92 -1.97 4.75
N ARG A 210 -20.96 -0.66 4.47
CA ARG A 210 -20.30 0.35 5.32
C ARG A 210 -20.84 0.35 6.75
N ARG A 211 -22.15 0.17 6.90
CA ARG A 211 -22.79 0.02 8.23
C ARG A 211 -22.37 -1.26 8.95
N LEU A 212 -22.25 -2.38 8.22
CA LEU A 212 -21.75 -3.64 8.78
C LEU A 212 -20.30 -3.51 9.24
N LEU A 213 -19.43 -2.89 8.44
CA LEU A 213 -18.04 -2.67 8.76
C LEU A 213 -17.89 -1.81 10.04
N LYS A 214 -18.62 -0.71 10.14
CA LYS A 214 -18.67 0.14 11.35
C LYS A 214 -19.15 -0.61 12.59
N ASN A 215 -20.09 -1.54 12.43
CA ASN A 215 -20.57 -2.37 13.55
C ASN A 215 -19.57 -3.44 14.00
N VAL A 216 -18.64 -3.86 13.14
CA VAL A 216 -17.56 -4.78 13.51
C VAL A 216 -16.51 -4.02 14.31
N ASP A 217 -15.98 -2.95 13.74
CA ASP A 217 -15.01 -2.06 14.37
C ASP A 217 -15.11 -0.67 13.73
N SER A 218 -15.58 0.30 14.51
CA SER A 218 -15.81 1.67 14.02
C SER A 218 -14.49 2.39 13.73
N GLU A 219 -13.47 2.21 14.56
CA GLU A 219 -12.18 2.91 14.42
C GLU A 219 -11.42 2.37 13.22
N ILE A 220 -11.30 1.06 13.10
CA ILE A 220 -10.66 0.41 11.95
C ILE A 220 -11.45 0.72 10.67
N SER A 221 -12.78 0.70 10.72
CA SER A 221 -13.62 1.06 9.57
C SER A 221 -13.35 2.48 9.06
N GLU A 222 -13.23 3.46 9.94
CA GLU A 222 -12.90 4.84 9.54
C GLU A 222 -11.46 4.93 9.01
N LEU A 223 -10.51 4.27 9.66
CA LEU A 223 -9.12 4.26 9.23
C LEU A 223 -8.97 3.68 7.82
N LEU A 224 -9.49 2.47 7.56
CA LEU A 224 -9.34 1.78 6.28
C LEU A 224 -9.99 2.51 5.10
N ASN A 225 -11.02 3.32 5.38
CA ASN A 225 -11.72 4.12 4.37
C ASN A 225 -11.24 5.58 4.30
N LYS A 226 -10.13 5.91 4.94
CA LYS A 226 -9.54 7.24 4.90
C LYS A 226 -8.50 7.32 3.77
N LYS A 227 -8.56 8.39 2.98
CA LYS A 227 -7.46 8.84 2.12
C LYS A 227 -6.55 9.70 2.98
N THR A 228 -5.38 9.19 3.34
CA THR A 228 -4.54 9.84 4.37
C THR A 228 -3.93 11.15 3.88
N LYS A 229 -3.58 11.21 2.59
CA LYS A 229 -2.87 12.33 1.96
C LYS A 229 -1.61 12.73 2.73
N THR A 230 -1.01 11.77 3.42
CA THR A 230 0.24 11.97 4.14
C THR A 230 1.36 12.27 3.15
N ILE A 231 2.21 13.22 3.49
CA ILE A 231 3.51 13.44 2.87
C ILE A 231 4.55 12.99 3.89
N GLY A 232 5.44 12.10 3.51
CA GLY A 232 6.43 11.59 4.44
C GLY A 232 7.43 10.64 3.79
N VAL A 233 8.43 10.28 4.58
CA VAL A 233 9.48 9.35 4.18
C VAL A 233 9.92 8.54 5.39
N SER A 234 10.53 7.37 5.15
CA SER A 234 11.09 6.52 6.21
C SER A 234 12.07 7.28 7.09
N ASN A 235 12.02 7.02 8.41
CA ASN A 235 12.88 7.69 9.40
C ASN A 235 14.37 7.62 9.02
N LYS A 236 14.82 6.51 8.47
CA LYS A 236 16.21 6.35 8.02
C LYS A 236 16.63 7.38 6.96
N VAL A 237 15.73 7.80 6.08
CA VAL A 237 16.01 8.86 5.09
C VAL A 237 16.17 10.19 5.81
N VAL A 238 15.28 10.50 6.74
CA VAL A 238 15.35 11.71 7.57
C VAL A 238 16.67 11.76 8.35
N GLU A 239 17.02 10.68 9.04
CA GLU A 239 18.30 10.57 9.77
C GLU A 239 19.50 10.77 8.86
N THR A 240 19.47 10.22 7.65
CA THR A 240 20.55 10.42 6.66
C THR A 240 20.66 11.87 6.21
N ILE A 241 19.55 12.55 5.98
CA ILE A 241 19.52 13.97 5.61
C ILE A 241 20.13 14.82 6.74
N ILE A 242 19.73 14.56 7.97
CA ILE A 242 20.24 15.26 9.15
C ILE A 242 21.75 15.02 9.30
N SER A 243 22.21 13.77 9.23
CA SER A 243 23.64 13.44 9.32
C SER A 243 24.46 14.12 8.22
N ASN A 244 23.97 14.14 6.97
CA ASN A 244 24.64 14.81 5.88
C ASN A 244 24.76 16.32 6.10
N TYR A 245 23.77 16.93 6.72
CA TYR A 245 23.80 18.34 7.08
C TYR A 245 24.80 18.60 8.23
N GLU A 246 24.76 17.82 9.30
CA GLU A 246 25.68 17.92 10.44
C GLU A 246 27.14 17.67 10.03
N ASP A 247 27.37 16.79 9.05
CA ASP A 247 28.70 16.49 8.49
C ASP A 247 29.16 17.52 7.44
N GLY A 248 28.32 18.54 7.12
CA GLY A 248 28.63 19.58 6.15
C GLY A 248 28.66 19.08 4.70
N LEU A 249 27.99 17.94 4.40
CA LEU A 249 27.88 17.39 3.05
C LEU A 249 26.79 18.06 2.23
N ILE A 250 25.81 18.67 2.88
CA ILE A 250 24.79 19.55 2.28
C ILE A 250 24.77 20.86 3.05
N ASP A 251 24.48 21.96 2.35
CA ASP A 251 24.38 23.29 2.94
C ASP A 251 22.98 23.60 3.50
N ASP A 252 22.81 24.77 4.11
CA ASP A 252 21.55 25.22 4.70
C ASP A 252 20.41 25.24 3.68
N HIS A 253 20.67 25.73 2.47
CA HIS A 253 19.68 25.80 1.41
C HIS A 253 19.24 24.42 0.95
N GLU A 254 20.18 23.49 0.74
CA GLU A 254 19.89 22.11 0.36
C GLU A 254 19.15 21.37 1.47
N PHE A 255 19.52 21.61 2.74
CA PHE A 255 18.84 21.00 3.90
C PHE A 255 17.38 21.48 3.99
N VAL A 256 17.14 22.81 4.00
CA VAL A 256 15.79 23.39 4.01
C VAL A 256 14.94 22.87 2.86
N LYS A 257 15.48 22.87 1.64
CA LYS A 257 14.81 22.37 0.45
C LYS A 257 14.44 20.89 0.57
N THR A 258 15.37 20.07 1.05
CA THR A 258 15.18 18.61 1.13
C THR A 258 14.16 18.23 2.19
N VAL A 259 14.22 18.81 3.40
CA VAL A 259 13.21 18.53 4.44
C VAL A 259 11.85 19.08 4.05
N GLY A 260 11.80 20.21 3.33
CA GLY A 260 10.58 20.81 2.80
C GLY A 260 9.83 19.91 1.80
N MET A 261 10.53 19.00 1.10
CA MET A 261 9.90 18.00 0.23
C MET A 261 8.95 17.05 1.00
N PHE A 262 9.17 16.91 2.31
CA PHE A 262 8.40 16.04 3.19
C PHE A 262 7.49 16.83 4.14
N ASP A 263 7.18 18.08 3.78
CA ASP A 263 6.36 18.99 4.60
C ASP A 263 6.93 19.16 6.01
N LYS A 264 8.27 19.24 6.09
CA LYS A 264 9.05 19.43 7.31
C LYS A 264 9.86 20.72 7.24
N LYS A 265 10.22 21.22 8.43
CA LYS A 265 11.08 22.40 8.58
C LYS A 265 12.29 22.03 9.43
N PRO A 266 13.42 22.73 9.30
CA PRO A 266 14.60 22.54 10.13
C PRO A 266 14.30 22.54 11.63
N GLU A 267 13.37 23.40 12.06
CA GLU A 267 12.96 23.52 13.47
C GLU A 267 12.32 22.25 14.01
N ASP A 268 11.67 21.45 13.16
CA ASP A 268 11.09 20.15 13.54
C ASP A 268 12.17 19.16 14.01
N PHE A 269 13.42 19.41 13.63
CA PHE A 269 14.60 18.61 13.97
C PHE A 269 15.55 19.31 14.95
N GLY A 270 15.14 20.49 15.47
CA GLY A 270 15.91 21.26 16.46
C GLY A 270 16.99 22.19 15.85
N PHE A 271 16.98 22.39 14.52
CA PHE A 271 17.87 23.34 13.87
C PHE A 271 17.19 24.71 13.77
N CYS A 272 17.89 25.77 14.21
CA CYS A 272 17.46 27.16 14.00
C CYS A 272 18.23 27.70 12.79
N MET A 273 17.55 27.86 11.68
CA MET A 273 18.12 28.56 10.53
C MET A 273 17.99 30.06 10.75
N GLU A 274 19.11 30.80 10.62
CA GLU A 274 19.01 32.26 10.48
C GLU A 274 18.27 32.55 9.18
N ALA A 275 17.19 33.34 9.26
CA ALA A 275 16.51 33.79 8.06
C ALA A 275 17.54 34.55 7.21
N GLU A 276 17.88 34.03 6.04
CA GLU A 276 18.54 34.89 5.04
C GLU A 276 17.60 36.08 4.80
N ILE A 277 17.99 37.23 5.28
CA ILE A 277 17.34 38.49 4.91
C ILE A 277 17.69 38.63 3.45
N ASP A 278 16.69 38.50 2.62
CA ASP A 278 16.81 38.70 1.15
C ASP A 278 17.34 40.12 0.96
N ASP A 279 18.63 40.26 0.67
CA ASP A 279 19.31 41.56 0.49
C ASP A 279 18.59 42.39 -0.59
N ASP A 280 17.88 41.74 -1.52
CA ASP A 280 17.04 42.42 -2.54
C ASP A 280 15.84 43.17 -1.91
N LEU A 281 15.41 42.84 -0.68
CA LEU A 281 14.37 43.57 0.05
C LEU A 281 14.94 44.79 0.79
N MET A 282 16.21 44.81 1.19
CA MET A 282 16.85 45.96 1.81
C MET A 282 17.06 47.08 0.80
N ASP A 283 17.46 46.76 -0.43
CA ASP A 283 17.62 47.75 -1.52
C ASP A 283 16.29 48.44 -1.91
N PHE A 284 15.15 47.78 -1.67
CA PHE A 284 13.83 48.36 -1.95
C PHE A 284 13.41 49.42 -0.91
N PHE A 285 13.81 49.24 0.35
CA PHE A 285 13.46 50.18 1.43
C PHE A 285 14.45 51.36 1.54
N GLU A 286 15.68 51.22 1.03
CA GLU A 286 16.65 52.35 0.98
C GLU A 286 16.42 53.29 -0.19
N SER A 287 15.59 52.94 -1.17
CA SER A 287 15.32 53.76 -2.35
C SER A 287 14.13 54.74 -2.24
N GLU A 288 13.43 54.82 -1.09
CA GLU A 288 12.30 55.72 -0.86
C GLU A 288 12.63 57.01 -0.06
N ASP A 289 13.91 57.27 0.30
CA ASP A 289 14.33 58.48 1.08
C ASP A 289 15.22 59.44 0.29
N ASP A 290 14.96 59.64 -1.02
CA ASP A 290 15.54 60.77 -1.81
C ASP A 290 14.45 61.62 -2.50
#